data_786b0fae1d974528b71fc1dab550fe17
#
_entry.id   786b0fae1d974528b71fc1dab550fe17
#
_cell.length_a   1.000
_cell.length_b   1.000
_cell.length_c   1.000
_cell.angle_alpha   90.00
_cell.angle_beta   90.00
_cell.angle_gamma   90.00
#
_symmetry.space_group_name_H-M   'P 1'
#
loop_
_entity.id
_entity.type
_entity.pdbx_description
1 polymer ?
#
loop_
_entity_poly.entity_id
_entity_poly.type
_entity_poly.pdbx_seq_one_letter_code
_entity_poly.pdbx_strand_id
1 'polypeptide(L)'
;MFRNLPPITKNLLLINIICYLADVVFQRSGISFSQIFGLHYLTATEFHIWQPLTYMFMHANFSHIFFNMFAVMMFAPALEERWGSKRFLIYYLVTGLGAGVVQEIVWALQLQPVLSSLDPLLAAKLANRVVTIGASGAVFGILLAFGWLFPEVRMFIMFIPIPIRARTLVIIYALIELFTGLAPSAGDNVAHFAHLGGMVFGWLLILWWRHRGYVGFDSTPWNDGTLRRWWENIKRWFRDKWDDMFPPR
;
A
#
# COMPACT_ATOMS: atom_id res chain seq x y z
N MET A 1 11.70 0.80 -19.13
CA MET A 1 10.94 1.37 -18.02
C MET A 1 11.68 1.21 -16.69
N PHE A 2 11.99 0.00 -16.22
CA PHE A 2 12.67 -0.25 -14.93
C PHE A 2 14.04 0.45 -14.75
N ARG A 3 14.76 0.72 -15.85
CA ARG A 3 16.08 1.35 -15.81
C ARG A 3 16.08 2.81 -15.34
N ASN A 4 14.94 3.48 -15.46
CA ASN A 4 14.77 4.91 -15.14
C ASN A 4 13.93 5.16 -13.88
N LEU A 5 13.57 4.12 -13.12
CA LEU A 5 12.87 4.27 -11.85
C LEU A 5 13.85 4.73 -10.76
N PRO A 6 13.41 5.60 -9.84
CA PRO A 6 14.18 5.93 -8.66
C PRO A 6 14.53 4.68 -7.84
N PRO A 7 15.68 4.68 -7.13
CA PRO A 7 16.25 3.45 -6.57
C PRO A 7 15.37 2.76 -5.54
N ILE A 8 14.70 3.49 -4.64
CA ILE A 8 13.84 2.87 -3.62
C ILE A 8 12.58 2.30 -4.24
N THR A 9 11.92 3.05 -5.13
CA THR A 9 10.77 2.55 -5.90
C THR A 9 11.10 1.25 -6.61
N LYS A 10 12.23 1.21 -7.34
CA LYS A 10 12.70 0.01 -8.03
C LYS A 10 12.93 -1.15 -7.07
N ASN A 11 13.61 -0.92 -5.95
CA ASN A 11 13.92 -1.95 -4.98
C ASN A 11 12.66 -2.49 -4.29
N LEU A 12 11.69 -1.63 -3.95
CA LEU A 12 10.41 -2.04 -3.40
C LEU A 12 9.65 -2.95 -4.36
N LEU A 13 9.58 -2.60 -5.66
CA LEU A 13 8.97 -3.46 -6.68
C LEU A 13 9.66 -4.82 -6.74
N LEU A 14 10.99 -4.84 -6.81
CA LEU A 14 11.77 -6.07 -6.91
C LEU A 14 11.61 -6.97 -5.69
N ILE A 15 11.73 -6.42 -4.48
CA ILE A 15 11.61 -7.19 -3.23
C ILE A 15 10.22 -7.82 -3.13
N ASN A 16 9.14 -7.06 -3.39
CA ASN A 16 7.77 -7.59 -3.33
C ASN A 16 7.56 -8.72 -4.35
N ILE A 17 8.04 -8.56 -5.59
CA ILE A 17 7.95 -9.60 -6.61
C ILE A 17 8.74 -10.84 -6.20
N ILE A 18 9.96 -10.70 -5.69
CA ILE A 18 10.79 -11.82 -5.24
C ILE A 18 10.10 -12.55 -4.07
N CYS A 19 9.60 -11.83 -3.06
CA CYS A 19 8.90 -12.43 -1.92
C CYS A 19 7.65 -13.19 -2.38
N TYR A 20 6.86 -12.62 -3.30
CA TYR A 20 5.68 -13.29 -3.84
C TYR A 20 6.03 -14.56 -4.60
N LEU A 21 7.02 -14.50 -5.49
CA LEU A 21 7.46 -15.68 -6.24
C LEU A 21 8.03 -16.77 -5.31
N ALA A 22 8.78 -16.37 -4.28
CA ALA A 22 9.26 -17.30 -3.28
C ALA A 22 8.09 -17.97 -2.53
N ASP A 23 7.08 -17.21 -2.06
CA ASP A 23 5.90 -17.78 -1.41
C ASP A 23 5.19 -18.79 -2.32
N VAL A 24 4.95 -18.45 -3.60
CA VAL A 24 4.32 -19.36 -4.58
C VAL A 24 5.11 -20.66 -4.77
N VAL A 25 6.45 -20.57 -4.79
CA VAL A 25 7.31 -21.76 -4.94
C VAL A 25 7.28 -22.63 -3.68
N PHE A 26 7.45 -22.02 -2.50
CA PHE A 26 7.53 -22.75 -1.24
C PHE A 26 6.18 -23.31 -0.76
N GLN A 27 5.07 -22.69 -1.15
CA GLN A 27 3.72 -23.24 -0.90
C GLN A 27 3.54 -24.65 -1.49
N ARG A 28 4.21 -24.97 -2.62
CA ARG A 28 4.20 -26.32 -3.21
C ARG A 28 4.84 -27.37 -2.30
N SER A 29 5.74 -26.94 -1.40
CA SER A 29 6.37 -27.79 -0.39
C SER A 29 5.68 -27.71 0.98
N GLY A 30 4.46 -27.11 1.05
CA GLY A 30 3.69 -26.97 2.27
C GLY A 30 4.15 -25.83 3.19
N ILE A 31 5.09 -24.98 2.75
CA ILE A 31 5.59 -23.85 3.53
C ILE A 31 4.91 -22.57 3.02
N SER A 32 4.15 -21.88 3.88
CA SER A 32 3.51 -20.61 3.58
C SER A 32 4.30 -19.46 4.20
N PHE A 33 4.92 -18.64 3.38
CA PHE A 33 5.60 -17.42 3.84
C PHE A 33 4.61 -16.39 4.40
N SER A 34 3.40 -16.35 3.85
CA SER A 34 2.34 -15.49 4.37
C SER A 34 1.96 -15.83 5.81
N GLN A 35 2.04 -17.11 6.23
CA GLN A 35 1.83 -17.49 7.62
C GLN A 35 3.02 -17.16 8.52
N ILE A 36 4.24 -17.26 8.03
CA ILE A 36 5.47 -17.02 8.82
C ILE A 36 5.74 -15.52 8.96
N PHE A 37 5.56 -14.75 7.89
CA PHE A 37 5.95 -13.35 7.76
C PHE A 37 4.77 -12.37 7.77
N GLY A 38 3.52 -12.85 7.65
CA GLY A 38 2.31 -12.06 7.79
C GLY A 38 2.13 -11.58 9.24
N LEU A 39 1.43 -10.47 9.42
CA LEU A 39 1.12 -9.92 10.73
C LEU A 39 0.00 -10.73 11.38
N HIS A 40 0.32 -11.45 12.45
CA HIS A 40 -0.64 -12.06 13.35
C HIS A 40 -0.99 -11.12 14.49
N TYR A 41 -2.16 -11.34 15.11
CA TYR A 41 -2.55 -10.57 16.28
C TYR A 41 -1.56 -10.78 17.43
N LEU A 42 -1.23 -9.72 18.17
CA LEU A 42 -0.20 -9.72 19.24
C LEU A 42 -0.38 -10.82 20.29
N THR A 43 -1.61 -11.27 20.53
CA THR A 43 -1.89 -12.35 21.50
C THR A 43 -1.89 -13.75 20.88
N ALA A 44 -1.71 -13.87 19.56
CA ALA A 44 -1.59 -15.14 18.88
C ALA A 44 -0.26 -15.82 19.21
N THR A 45 -0.22 -17.14 19.30
CA THR A 45 1.02 -17.91 19.53
C THR A 45 1.96 -17.85 18.33
N GLU A 46 1.44 -17.56 17.14
CA GLU A 46 2.17 -17.39 15.88
C GLU A 46 2.68 -15.94 15.67
N PHE A 47 2.44 -15.03 16.62
CA PHE A 47 3.00 -13.69 16.53
C PHE A 47 4.51 -13.68 16.74
N HIS A 48 5.22 -12.99 15.84
CA HIS A 48 6.67 -12.80 15.91
C HIS A 48 7.06 -11.35 15.68
N ILE A 49 8.12 -10.90 16.36
CA ILE A 49 8.57 -9.49 16.38
C ILE A 49 8.93 -8.90 15.00
N TRP A 50 9.25 -9.72 14.00
CA TRP A 50 9.54 -9.27 12.64
C TRP A 50 8.28 -9.01 11.80
N GLN A 51 7.14 -9.59 12.16
CA GLN A 51 5.91 -9.55 11.38
C GLN A 51 5.36 -8.14 11.13
N PRO A 52 5.44 -7.16 12.07
CA PRO A 52 5.04 -5.78 11.79
C PRO A 52 5.78 -5.13 10.61
N LEU A 53 6.96 -5.63 10.25
CA LEU A 53 7.70 -5.17 9.09
C LEU A 53 7.51 -6.08 7.87
N THR A 54 7.57 -7.40 8.07
CA THR A 54 7.64 -8.35 6.95
C THR A 54 6.31 -8.54 6.24
N TYR A 55 5.18 -8.33 6.94
CA TYR A 55 3.85 -8.48 6.35
C TYR A 55 3.63 -7.60 5.13
N MET A 56 4.31 -6.44 5.08
CA MET A 56 4.25 -5.46 3.99
C MET A 56 4.76 -6.01 2.65
N PHE A 57 5.46 -7.14 2.66
CA PHE A 57 6.06 -7.76 1.47
C PHE A 57 5.35 -9.07 1.07
N MET A 58 4.36 -9.52 1.84
CA MET A 58 3.59 -10.73 1.56
C MET A 58 2.32 -10.41 0.78
N HIS A 59 1.89 -11.27 -0.14
CA HIS A 59 0.70 -11.04 -0.96
C HIS A 59 -0.10 -12.33 -1.17
N ALA A 60 -1.42 -12.26 -0.98
CA ALA A 60 -2.30 -13.41 -1.00
C ALA A 60 -2.43 -14.08 -2.39
N ASN A 61 -2.37 -13.28 -3.45
CA ASN A 61 -2.59 -13.76 -4.83
C ASN A 61 -2.01 -12.76 -5.85
N PHE A 62 -2.05 -13.17 -7.13
CA PHE A 62 -1.53 -12.36 -8.23
C PHE A 62 -2.23 -10.99 -8.36
N SER A 63 -3.54 -10.91 -8.20
CA SER A 63 -4.25 -9.64 -8.28
C SER A 63 -3.82 -8.69 -7.17
N HIS A 64 -3.62 -9.21 -5.96
CA HIS A 64 -3.18 -8.43 -4.80
C HIS A 64 -1.81 -7.79 -5.04
N ILE A 65 -0.80 -8.59 -5.45
CA ILE A 65 0.53 -8.01 -5.76
C ILE A 65 0.48 -7.11 -6.98
N PHE A 66 -0.28 -7.47 -8.02
CA PHE A 66 -0.37 -6.68 -9.24
C PHE A 66 -0.87 -5.25 -8.95
N PHE A 67 -1.99 -5.10 -8.23
CA PHE A 67 -2.54 -3.77 -7.94
C PHE A 67 -1.65 -2.97 -6.98
N ASN A 68 -1.02 -3.60 -6.00
CA ASN A 68 -0.07 -2.93 -5.12
C ASN A 68 1.15 -2.42 -5.91
N MET A 69 1.77 -3.28 -6.71
CA MET A 69 2.97 -2.90 -7.47
C MET A 69 2.64 -1.91 -8.59
N PHE A 70 1.46 -2.03 -9.19
CA PHE A 70 0.98 -1.04 -10.14
C PHE A 70 0.84 0.35 -9.50
N ALA A 71 0.24 0.44 -8.30
CA ALA A 71 0.11 1.69 -7.58
C ALA A 71 1.49 2.25 -7.15
N VAL A 72 2.40 1.39 -6.63
CA VAL A 72 3.79 1.80 -6.34
C VAL A 72 4.47 2.35 -7.59
N MET A 73 4.38 1.65 -8.71
CA MET A 73 4.99 2.09 -9.98
C MET A 73 4.41 3.41 -10.49
N MET A 74 3.12 3.66 -10.27
CA MET A 74 2.42 4.86 -10.72
C MET A 74 2.69 6.09 -9.87
N PHE A 75 2.81 5.95 -8.56
CA PHE A 75 2.79 7.09 -7.64
C PHE A 75 4.11 7.30 -6.89
N ALA A 76 4.83 6.23 -6.56
CA ALA A 76 6.05 6.33 -5.77
C ALA A 76 7.18 7.11 -6.44
N PRO A 77 7.43 6.99 -7.77
CA PRO A 77 8.52 7.74 -8.40
C PRO A 77 8.44 9.23 -8.19
N ALA A 78 7.24 9.80 -8.31
CA ALA A 78 7.01 11.23 -8.13
C ALA A 78 7.31 11.70 -6.70
N LEU A 79 6.96 10.88 -5.70
CA LEU A 79 7.25 11.17 -4.30
C LEU A 79 8.73 11.03 -4.00
N GLU A 80 9.38 9.97 -4.51
CA GLU A 80 10.81 9.74 -4.31
C GLU A 80 11.67 10.84 -4.96
N GLU A 81 11.32 11.26 -6.18
CA GLU A 81 11.98 12.39 -6.85
C GLU A 81 11.80 13.71 -6.07
N ARG A 82 10.61 13.93 -5.48
CA ARG A 82 10.31 15.14 -4.72
C ARG A 82 11.00 15.21 -3.37
N TRP A 83 11.08 14.10 -2.66
CA TRP A 83 11.55 14.04 -1.27
C TRP A 83 12.97 13.51 -1.13
N GLY A 84 13.48 12.86 -2.18
CA GLY A 84 14.68 12.03 -2.16
C GLY A 84 14.44 10.66 -1.56
N SER A 85 15.27 9.70 -1.94
CA SER A 85 15.14 8.28 -1.61
C SER A 85 15.03 7.99 -0.11
N LYS A 86 15.83 8.69 0.72
CA LYS A 86 15.83 8.46 2.18
C LYS A 86 14.49 8.80 2.82
N ARG A 87 13.90 9.97 2.50
CA ARG A 87 12.61 10.37 3.08
C ARG A 87 11.47 9.54 2.52
N PHE A 88 11.52 9.19 1.25
CA PHE A 88 10.52 8.31 0.66
C PHE A 88 10.53 6.93 1.32
N LEU A 89 11.70 6.33 1.57
CA LEU A 89 11.80 5.06 2.28
C LEU A 89 11.24 5.17 3.72
N ILE A 90 11.60 6.22 4.46
CA ILE A 90 11.06 6.47 5.80
C ILE A 90 9.52 6.59 5.73
N TYR A 91 9.01 7.31 4.74
CA TYR A 91 7.55 7.46 4.55
C TYR A 91 6.87 6.10 4.32
N TYR A 92 7.40 5.31 3.39
CA TYR A 92 6.89 3.97 3.09
C TYR A 92 6.85 3.07 4.33
N LEU A 93 7.96 3.04 5.08
CA LEU A 93 8.06 2.20 6.28
C LEU A 93 7.12 2.68 7.39
N VAL A 94 7.06 3.99 7.65
CA VAL A 94 6.19 4.55 8.70
C VAL A 94 4.72 4.33 8.38
N THR A 95 4.31 4.50 7.13
CA THR A 95 2.91 4.28 6.73
C THR A 95 2.53 2.80 6.80
N GLY A 96 3.43 1.90 6.40
CA GLY A 96 3.20 0.46 6.52
C GLY A 96 3.16 -0.01 7.99
N LEU A 97 4.15 0.37 8.79
CA LEU A 97 4.15 0.04 10.23
C LEU A 97 2.93 0.63 10.94
N GLY A 98 2.55 1.88 10.63
CA GLY A 98 1.37 2.52 11.17
C GLY A 98 0.06 1.83 10.78
N ALA A 99 -0.02 1.30 9.57
CA ALA A 99 -1.13 0.46 9.12
C ALA A 99 -1.25 -0.81 9.97
N GLY A 100 -0.14 -1.48 10.24
CA GLY A 100 -0.08 -2.64 11.14
C GLY A 100 -0.53 -2.30 12.57
N VAL A 101 -0.09 -1.17 13.11
CA VAL A 101 -0.52 -0.70 14.44
C VAL A 101 -2.04 -0.47 14.49
N VAL A 102 -2.62 0.16 13.46
CA VAL A 102 -4.08 0.35 13.40
C VAL A 102 -4.80 -0.98 13.30
N GLN A 103 -4.28 -1.93 12.54
CA GLN A 103 -4.85 -3.27 12.45
C GLN A 103 -4.85 -4.00 13.80
N GLU A 104 -3.76 -3.90 14.56
CA GLU A 104 -3.68 -4.44 15.93
C GLU A 104 -4.73 -3.81 16.87
N ILE A 105 -4.94 -2.50 16.79
CA ILE A 105 -5.97 -1.80 17.54
C ILE A 105 -7.37 -2.31 17.16
N VAL A 106 -7.63 -2.50 15.87
CA VAL A 106 -8.91 -3.03 15.38
C VAL A 106 -9.14 -4.45 15.91
N TRP A 107 -8.14 -5.30 15.88
CA TRP A 107 -8.23 -6.65 16.46
C TRP A 107 -8.43 -6.63 17.98
N ALA A 108 -7.76 -5.71 18.69
CA ALA A 108 -7.98 -5.54 20.12
C ALA A 108 -9.43 -5.13 20.44
N LEU A 109 -10.06 -4.33 19.59
CA LEU A 109 -11.44 -3.89 19.80
C LEU A 109 -12.50 -4.89 19.32
N GLN A 110 -12.24 -5.60 18.23
CA GLN A 110 -13.23 -6.47 17.57
C GLN A 110 -13.02 -7.96 17.87
N LEU A 111 -11.76 -8.44 17.85
CA LEU A 111 -11.42 -9.84 18.01
C LEU A 111 -11.23 -10.23 19.48
N GLN A 112 -10.55 -9.41 20.28
CA GLN A 112 -10.25 -9.74 21.68
C GLN A 112 -11.50 -10.05 22.53
N PRO A 113 -12.62 -9.32 22.43
CA PRO A 113 -13.85 -9.67 23.16
C PRO A 113 -14.38 -11.07 22.79
N VAL A 114 -14.29 -11.44 21.51
CA VAL A 114 -14.68 -12.77 21.02
C VAL A 114 -13.75 -13.84 21.60
N LEU A 115 -12.43 -13.64 21.50
CA LEU A 115 -11.45 -14.60 22.03
C LEU A 115 -11.63 -14.83 23.54
N SER A 116 -11.94 -13.77 24.29
CA SER A 116 -12.15 -13.85 25.76
C SER A 116 -13.40 -14.63 26.15
N SER A 117 -14.36 -14.83 25.25
CA SER A 117 -15.59 -15.60 25.49
C SER A 117 -15.48 -17.07 25.11
N LEU A 118 -14.37 -17.48 24.48
CA LEU A 118 -14.16 -18.85 23.98
C LEU A 118 -13.31 -19.68 24.96
N ASP A 119 -13.40 -21.00 24.80
CA ASP A 119 -12.40 -21.92 25.38
C ASP A 119 -10.98 -21.53 24.94
N PRO A 120 -9.97 -21.61 25.84
CA PRO A 120 -8.60 -21.17 25.53
C PRO A 120 -7.99 -21.82 24.29
N LEU A 121 -8.27 -23.11 24.04
CA LEU A 121 -7.74 -23.80 22.86
C LEU A 121 -8.39 -23.29 21.57
N LEU A 122 -9.70 -23.05 21.62
CA LEU A 122 -10.45 -22.48 20.47
C LEU A 122 -10.05 -21.03 20.22
N ALA A 123 -9.86 -20.24 21.28
CA ALA A 123 -9.38 -18.86 21.20
C ALA A 123 -7.99 -18.79 20.52
N ALA A 124 -7.04 -19.63 20.95
CA ALA A 124 -5.71 -19.69 20.35
C ALA A 124 -5.77 -20.10 18.86
N LYS A 125 -6.57 -21.09 18.51
CA LYS A 125 -6.78 -21.51 17.11
C LYS A 125 -7.36 -20.37 16.25
N LEU A 126 -8.32 -19.63 16.77
CA LEU A 126 -8.92 -18.50 16.06
C LEU A 126 -7.94 -17.36 15.89
N ALA A 127 -7.21 -16.97 16.96
CA ALA A 127 -6.20 -15.92 16.91
C ALA A 127 -5.10 -16.22 15.88
N ASN A 128 -4.62 -17.46 15.80
CA ASN A 128 -3.60 -17.89 14.85
C ASN A 128 -4.07 -17.90 13.37
N ARG A 129 -5.38 -17.94 13.12
CA ARG A 129 -5.94 -17.88 11.75
C ARG A 129 -6.02 -16.48 11.19
N VAL A 130 -6.00 -15.48 12.06
CA VAL A 130 -6.14 -14.08 11.66
C VAL A 130 -4.79 -13.53 11.28
N VAL A 131 -4.60 -13.27 9.99
CA VAL A 131 -3.33 -12.78 9.43
C VAL A 131 -3.59 -11.63 8.47
N THR A 132 -2.86 -10.54 8.62
CA THR A 132 -2.84 -9.43 7.65
C THR A 132 -1.55 -9.48 6.85
N ILE A 133 -1.66 -9.32 5.53
CA ILE A 133 -0.54 -9.29 4.59
C ILE A 133 -0.77 -8.23 3.51
N GLY A 134 0.29 -7.65 3.02
CA GLY A 134 0.27 -6.75 1.86
C GLY A 134 0.99 -5.43 2.05
N ALA A 135 1.49 -4.89 0.95
CA ALA A 135 2.05 -3.53 0.89
C ALA A 135 0.97 -2.44 0.95
N SER A 136 -0.32 -2.81 0.92
CA SER A 136 -1.44 -1.90 0.68
C SER A 136 -1.55 -0.77 1.71
N GLY A 137 -1.26 -1.02 2.99
CA GLY A 137 -1.20 0.06 3.99
C GLY A 137 -0.23 1.16 3.61
N ALA A 138 0.99 0.81 3.19
CA ALA A 138 1.97 1.77 2.68
C ALA A 138 1.55 2.38 1.34
N VAL A 139 0.91 1.62 0.47
CA VAL A 139 0.37 2.10 -0.83
C VAL A 139 -0.72 3.15 -0.61
N PHE A 140 -1.62 2.97 0.34
CA PHE A 140 -2.62 3.99 0.69
C PHE A 140 -1.97 5.24 1.29
N GLY A 141 -0.88 5.10 2.04
CA GLY A 141 -0.02 6.22 2.44
C GLY A 141 0.56 6.95 1.23
N ILE A 142 1.11 6.24 0.24
CA ILE A 142 1.62 6.79 -1.02
C ILE A 142 0.51 7.54 -1.78
N LEU A 143 -0.69 6.97 -1.89
CA LEU A 143 -1.84 7.60 -2.53
C LEU A 143 -2.23 8.91 -1.84
N LEU A 144 -2.28 8.92 -0.50
CA LEU A 144 -2.52 10.12 0.27
C LEU A 144 -1.48 11.20 -0.02
N ALA A 145 -0.19 10.86 0.05
CA ALA A 145 0.90 11.79 -0.21
C ALA A 145 0.82 12.37 -1.63
N PHE A 146 0.52 11.53 -2.61
CA PHE A 146 0.37 11.96 -3.99
C PHE A 146 -0.80 12.94 -4.14
N GLY A 147 -1.98 12.62 -3.59
CA GLY A 147 -3.13 13.52 -3.61
C GLY A 147 -2.93 14.81 -2.83
N TRP A 148 -2.10 14.77 -1.77
CA TRP A 148 -1.72 15.94 -0.98
C TRP A 148 -0.78 16.88 -1.72
N LEU A 149 0.28 16.31 -2.32
CA LEU A 149 1.34 17.10 -3.00
C LEU A 149 0.93 17.54 -4.41
N PHE A 150 0.07 16.76 -5.05
CA PHE A 150 -0.31 16.93 -6.45
C PHE A 150 -1.83 16.96 -6.66
N PRO A 151 -2.57 17.79 -5.90
CA PRO A 151 -4.03 17.71 -5.79
C PRO A 151 -4.77 17.91 -7.12
N GLU A 152 -4.22 18.71 -8.02
CA GLU A 152 -4.86 19.09 -9.29
C GLU A 152 -4.50 18.17 -10.46
N VAL A 153 -3.59 17.20 -10.23
CA VAL A 153 -3.24 16.22 -11.27
C VAL A 153 -4.47 15.42 -11.65
N ARG A 154 -4.74 15.37 -12.93
CA ARG A 154 -5.81 14.54 -13.47
C ARG A 154 -5.27 13.17 -13.82
N MET A 155 -5.89 12.15 -13.26
CA MET A 155 -5.53 10.75 -13.48
C MET A 155 -6.74 10.03 -14.09
N PHE A 156 -6.46 9.04 -14.91
CA PHE A 156 -7.45 8.09 -15.36
C PHE A 156 -7.42 6.88 -14.45
N ILE A 157 -8.59 6.49 -13.93
CA ILE A 157 -8.72 5.19 -13.27
C ILE A 157 -8.69 4.13 -14.38
N MET A 158 -7.93 3.07 -14.16
CA MET A 158 -7.85 1.96 -15.10
C MET A 158 -9.26 1.54 -15.55
N PHE A 159 -9.48 1.50 -16.88
CA PHE A 159 -10.76 1.20 -17.54
C PHE A 159 -11.86 2.28 -17.45
N ILE A 160 -11.65 3.39 -16.75
CA ILE A 160 -12.61 4.49 -16.70
C ILE A 160 -11.99 5.69 -17.41
N PRO A 161 -12.49 6.10 -18.60
CA PRO A 161 -11.90 7.19 -19.40
C PRO A 161 -12.25 8.60 -18.87
N ILE A 162 -12.60 8.71 -17.59
CA ILE A 162 -12.95 9.99 -16.96
C ILE A 162 -11.76 10.48 -16.16
N PRO A 163 -11.19 11.66 -16.46
CA PRO A 163 -10.08 12.22 -15.71
C PRO A 163 -10.55 12.73 -14.34
N ILE A 164 -10.05 12.12 -13.26
CA ILE A 164 -10.35 12.50 -11.87
C ILE A 164 -9.12 13.20 -11.27
N ARG A 165 -9.32 14.25 -10.50
CA ARG A 165 -8.24 14.92 -9.78
C ARG A 165 -7.69 14.00 -8.69
N ALA A 166 -6.36 14.01 -8.48
CA ALA A 166 -5.72 13.16 -7.50
C ALA A 166 -6.31 13.31 -6.09
N ARG A 167 -6.58 14.54 -5.63
CA ARG A 167 -7.24 14.79 -4.34
C ARG A 167 -8.62 14.13 -4.24
N THR A 168 -9.41 14.21 -5.30
CA THR A 168 -10.75 13.61 -5.34
C THR A 168 -10.68 12.10 -5.29
N LEU A 169 -9.74 11.51 -6.04
CA LEU A 169 -9.50 10.08 -6.04
C LEU A 169 -9.13 9.56 -4.64
N VAL A 170 -8.21 10.24 -3.95
CA VAL A 170 -7.79 9.88 -2.58
C VAL A 170 -8.95 9.96 -1.60
N ILE A 171 -9.79 11.00 -1.69
CA ILE A 171 -10.98 11.13 -0.83
C ILE A 171 -11.97 10.00 -1.10
N ILE A 172 -12.22 9.68 -2.38
CA ILE A 172 -13.11 8.57 -2.74
C ILE A 172 -12.59 7.24 -2.17
N TYR A 173 -11.29 6.93 -2.34
CA TYR A 173 -10.72 5.72 -1.78
C TYR A 173 -10.81 5.69 -0.25
N ALA A 174 -10.49 6.80 0.44
CA ALA A 174 -10.62 6.87 1.90
C ALA A 174 -12.07 6.61 2.37
N LEU A 175 -13.06 7.15 1.66
CA LEU A 175 -14.47 6.92 1.97
C LEU A 175 -14.88 5.45 1.69
N ILE A 176 -14.44 4.87 0.58
CA ILE A 176 -14.70 3.45 0.28
C ILE A 176 -14.12 2.58 1.41
N GLU A 177 -12.85 2.77 1.78
CA GLU A 177 -12.22 2.00 2.85
C GLU A 177 -12.94 2.17 4.20
N LEU A 178 -13.40 3.40 4.52
CA LEU A 178 -14.13 3.65 5.74
C LEU A 178 -15.48 2.92 5.75
N PHE A 179 -16.28 3.07 4.70
CA PHE A 179 -17.62 2.46 4.66
C PHE A 179 -17.57 0.94 4.57
N THR A 180 -16.64 0.38 3.80
CA THR A 180 -16.46 -1.08 3.73
C THR A 180 -15.92 -1.64 5.04
N GLY A 181 -15.01 -0.94 5.73
CA GLY A 181 -14.52 -1.34 7.04
C GLY A 181 -15.57 -1.30 8.14
N LEU A 182 -16.52 -0.34 8.08
CA LEU A 182 -17.63 -0.23 9.03
C LEU A 182 -18.76 -1.25 8.76
N ALA A 183 -18.97 -1.65 7.52
CA ALA A 183 -19.99 -2.58 7.09
C ALA A 183 -19.41 -3.62 6.12
N PRO A 184 -18.52 -4.51 6.62
CA PRO A 184 -17.88 -5.51 5.78
C PRO A 184 -18.89 -6.48 5.20
N SER A 185 -18.76 -6.80 3.92
CA SER A 185 -19.57 -7.82 3.27
C SER A 185 -19.18 -9.23 3.74
N ALA A 186 -20.07 -10.18 3.65
CA ALA A 186 -19.76 -11.58 3.95
C ALA A 186 -18.62 -12.08 3.06
N GLY A 187 -17.54 -12.57 3.66
CA GLY A 187 -16.35 -13.05 2.96
C GLY A 187 -15.33 -11.95 2.62
N ASP A 188 -15.55 -10.72 3.05
CA ASP A 188 -14.56 -9.65 2.93
C ASP A 188 -13.39 -9.90 3.90
N ASN A 189 -12.21 -10.15 3.33
CA ASN A 189 -10.97 -10.38 4.06
C ASN A 189 -9.98 -9.20 3.93
N VAL A 190 -10.46 -8.03 3.49
CA VAL A 190 -9.61 -6.85 3.29
C VAL A 190 -9.43 -6.11 4.61
N ALA A 191 -8.20 -5.75 4.92
CA ALA A 191 -7.86 -4.98 6.13
C ALA A 191 -8.11 -3.47 5.91
N HIS A 192 -9.37 -3.06 5.73
CA HIS A 192 -9.77 -1.69 5.40
C HIS A 192 -9.22 -0.65 6.38
N PHE A 193 -9.27 -0.94 7.68
CA PHE A 193 -8.73 -0.02 8.68
C PHE A 193 -7.21 0.08 8.65
N ALA A 194 -6.49 -0.96 8.22
CA ALA A 194 -5.05 -0.86 7.99
C ALA A 194 -4.74 0.11 6.83
N HIS A 195 -5.54 0.11 5.76
CA HIS A 195 -5.42 1.08 4.67
C HIS A 195 -5.60 2.52 5.16
N LEU A 196 -6.66 2.78 5.93
CA LEU A 196 -6.90 4.07 6.57
C LEU A 196 -5.77 4.44 7.54
N GLY A 197 -5.26 3.46 8.29
CA GLY A 197 -4.11 3.61 9.17
C GLY A 197 -2.88 4.13 8.43
N GLY A 198 -2.56 3.53 7.28
CA GLY A 198 -1.48 3.98 6.41
C GLY A 198 -1.65 5.44 5.96
N MET A 199 -2.89 5.84 5.60
CA MET A 199 -3.19 7.22 5.25
C MET A 199 -3.00 8.17 6.46
N VAL A 200 -3.50 7.81 7.63
CA VAL A 200 -3.39 8.64 8.85
C VAL A 200 -1.93 8.85 9.25
N PHE A 201 -1.13 7.78 9.32
CA PHE A 201 0.29 7.90 9.65
C PHE A 201 1.07 8.67 8.58
N GLY A 202 0.71 8.50 7.30
CA GLY A 202 1.27 9.28 6.21
C GLY A 202 0.96 10.77 6.34
N TRP A 203 -0.28 11.12 6.66
CA TRP A 203 -0.70 12.50 6.88
C TRP A 203 0.02 13.14 8.07
N LEU A 204 0.08 12.44 9.20
CA LEU A 204 0.79 12.92 10.41
C LEU A 204 2.27 13.15 10.12
N LEU A 205 2.92 12.26 9.37
CA LEU A 205 4.33 12.41 9.01
C LEU A 205 4.56 13.60 8.07
N ILE A 206 3.68 13.83 7.09
CA ILE A 206 3.73 15.01 6.22
C ILE A 206 3.59 16.29 7.05
N LEU A 207 2.62 16.36 7.96
CA LEU A 207 2.42 17.52 8.83
C LEU A 207 3.64 17.77 9.70
N TRP A 208 4.22 16.72 10.29
CA TRP A 208 5.43 16.83 11.10
C TRP A 208 6.61 17.37 10.31
N TRP A 209 6.83 16.87 9.09
CA TRP A 209 7.89 17.34 8.21
C TRP A 209 7.70 18.80 7.77
N ARG A 210 6.46 19.20 7.46
CA ARG A 210 6.12 20.60 7.17
C ARG A 210 6.42 21.52 8.35
N HIS A 211 6.00 21.12 9.56
CA HIS A 211 6.29 21.89 10.77
C HIS A 211 7.80 22.06 11.02
N ARG A 212 8.61 21.08 10.63
CA ARG A 212 10.07 21.14 10.72
C ARG A 212 10.73 21.94 9.56
N GLY A 213 9.96 22.54 8.68
CA GLY A 213 10.45 23.35 7.56
C GLY A 213 11.14 22.57 6.44
N TYR A 214 10.89 21.26 6.34
CA TYR A 214 11.43 20.49 5.22
C TYR A 214 10.77 20.91 3.90
N VAL A 215 11.60 21.20 2.90
CA VAL A 215 11.18 21.57 1.54
C VAL A 215 10.53 20.37 0.84
N GLY A 216 9.50 20.64 0.03
CA GLY A 216 8.88 19.60 -0.81
C GLY A 216 7.63 18.94 -0.23
N PHE A 217 7.17 19.41 0.96
CA PHE A 217 5.94 18.92 1.59
C PHE A 217 4.77 19.89 1.45
N ASP A 218 4.97 21.02 0.80
CA ASP A 218 3.91 21.96 0.45
C ASP A 218 3.24 21.54 -0.85
N SER A 219 1.92 21.78 -0.94
CA SER A 219 1.18 21.69 -2.18
C SER A 219 1.51 22.87 -3.09
N THR A 220 2.73 22.94 -3.58
CA THR A 220 3.09 23.94 -4.58
C THR A 220 2.51 23.56 -5.93
N PRO A 221 1.95 24.51 -6.69
CA PRO A 221 1.52 24.26 -8.06
C PRO A 221 2.68 23.69 -8.89
N TRP A 222 2.38 22.75 -9.71
CA TRP A 222 3.29 22.04 -10.58
C TRP A 222 3.96 22.94 -11.61
N ASN A 223 5.18 23.35 -11.38
CA ASN A 223 5.91 24.17 -12.34
C ASN A 223 7.31 23.62 -12.68
N ASP A 224 7.72 22.48 -12.12
CA ASP A 224 9.10 21.98 -12.29
C ASP A 224 9.30 21.04 -13.50
N GLY A 225 8.30 20.79 -14.28
CA GLY A 225 8.40 19.93 -15.48
C GLY A 225 8.70 18.44 -15.23
N THR A 226 9.07 18.05 -14.01
CA THR A 226 9.51 16.69 -13.67
C THR A 226 8.37 15.68 -13.77
N LEU A 227 7.25 16.02 -13.19
CA LEU A 227 6.08 15.16 -13.29
C LEU A 227 5.39 15.25 -14.66
N ARG A 228 5.48 16.38 -15.33
CA ARG A 228 5.04 16.45 -16.73
C ARG A 228 5.84 15.45 -17.57
N ARG A 229 7.18 15.41 -17.40
CA ARG A 229 8.03 14.41 -18.08
C ARG A 229 7.69 12.99 -17.70
N TRP A 230 7.49 12.72 -16.40
CA TRP A 230 7.09 11.40 -15.91
C TRP A 230 5.73 10.97 -16.47
N TRP A 231 4.73 11.85 -16.44
CA TRP A 231 3.40 11.58 -16.99
C TRP A 231 3.42 11.37 -18.50
N GLU A 232 4.19 12.19 -19.23
CA GLU A 232 4.36 12.00 -20.67
C GLU A 232 5.10 10.67 -20.99
N ASN A 233 6.05 10.27 -20.15
CA ASN A 233 6.72 8.98 -20.28
C ASN A 233 5.75 7.80 -20.05
N ILE A 234 4.87 7.90 -19.06
CA ILE A 234 3.83 6.89 -18.82
C ILE A 234 2.85 6.81 -19.98
N LYS A 235 2.31 7.96 -20.42
CA LYS A 235 1.38 7.99 -21.57
C LYS A 235 2.04 7.40 -22.83
N ARG A 236 3.31 7.71 -23.07
CA ARG A 236 4.07 7.18 -24.18
C ARG A 236 4.21 5.67 -24.07
N TRP A 237 4.58 5.16 -22.91
CA TRP A 237 4.70 3.73 -22.66
C TRP A 237 3.38 2.98 -22.89
N PHE A 238 2.25 3.50 -22.39
CA PHE A 238 0.94 2.90 -22.63
C PHE A 238 0.55 2.93 -24.10
N ARG A 239 0.81 4.05 -24.80
CA ARG A 239 0.56 4.15 -26.23
C ARG A 239 1.40 3.16 -27.01
N ASP A 240 2.71 3.13 -26.78
CA ASP A 240 3.63 2.23 -27.46
C ASP A 240 3.22 0.76 -27.26
N LYS A 241 2.81 0.39 -26.03
CA LYS A 241 2.30 -0.94 -25.73
C LYS A 241 0.92 -1.23 -26.35
N TRP A 242 0.08 -0.23 -26.44
CA TRP A 242 -1.21 -0.35 -27.13
C TRP A 242 -1.01 -0.57 -28.63
N ASP A 243 -0.15 0.23 -29.26
CA ASP A 243 0.17 0.14 -30.68
C ASP A 243 0.89 -1.18 -31.01
N ASP A 244 1.73 -1.69 -30.10
CA ASP A 244 2.34 -3.03 -30.22
C ASP A 244 1.28 -4.17 -30.20
N MET A 245 0.24 -4.05 -29.35
CA MET A 245 -0.83 -5.05 -29.23
C MET A 245 -1.90 -4.90 -30.31
N PHE A 246 -2.15 -3.69 -30.78
CA PHE A 246 -3.17 -3.34 -31.75
C PHE A 246 -2.58 -2.42 -32.84
N PRO A 247 -1.73 -2.96 -33.75
CA PRO A 247 -1.10 -2.14 -34.78
C PRO A 247 -2.16 -1.47 -35.67
N PRO A 248 -1.97 -0.19 -36.00
CA PRO A 248 -2.85 0.50 -36.93
C PRO A 248 -2.84 -0.23 -38.28
N ARG A 249 -4.04 -0.43 -38.83
CA ARG A 249 -4.21 -1.08 -40.16
C ARG A 249 -3.76 -0.16 -41.27
#